data_aaeb28866c042723196892f4a0584ce3
#
_entry.id   aaeb28866c042723196892f4a0584ce3
#
_cell.length_a   1.000
_cell.length_b   1.000
_cell.length_c   1.000
_cell.angle_alpha   90.00
_cell.angle_beta   90.00
_cell.angle_gamma   90.00
#
_symmetry.space_group_name_H-M   'P 1'
#
loop_
_entity.id
_entity.type
_entity.pdbx_description
1 polymer ?
#
loop_
_entity_poly.entity_id
_entity_poly.type
_entity_poly.pdbx_seq_one_letter_code
_entity_poly.pdbx_strand_id
1 'polypeptide(L)'
;MHDTLSQIPSPCYVLEEELLRRNLALIRSVKEAAGVNIILAFKAYALWKSFPVIREYIPHSTASSIHEARLAFEEMGSPAHTYSPAYTERDFPTILKYSSHITFNSLTQFERFYPQVVADGNRVSCGLRINPEYSEVETDLYNPCAPGSRLGITADKLPELPQGVEGLHFHTLCESTSYDLEKTLAQVENRFGHLLPHIKWLNMGGGHLMTRKDYDTAHLINLLRGFKQRHPGLEIILEPGSAFAWQTGTLVSTIVDIVENHGIKTAILDLSLIHISEPTRLDVIS
;
A
#
# COMPACT_ATOMS: atom_id res chain seq x y z
N MET A 1 -19.68 -26.42 -13.85
CA MET A 1 -19.69 -25.34 -12.83
C MET A 1 -20.42 -25.71 -11.52
N HIS A 2 -21.55 -26.40 -11.56
CA HIS A 2 -22.27 -26.79 -10.31
C HIS A 2 -21.52 -27.81 -9.43
N ASP A 3 -20.76 -28.73 -10.02
CA ASP A 3 -20.08 -29.81 -9.28
C ASP A 3 -18.86 -29.33 -8.47
N THR A 4 -18.23 -28.22 -8.87
CA THR A 4 -17.02 -27.72 -8.21
C THR A 4 -17.38 -26.88 -6.96
N LEU A 5 -18.48 -26.16 -6.97
CA LEU A 5 -18.90 -25.31 -5.84
C LEU A 5 -19.32 -26.14 -4.60
N SER A 6 -19.89 -27.36 -4.80
CA SER A 6 -20.29 -28.23 -3.69
C SER A 6 -19.12 -28.80 -2.90
N GLN A 7 -17.90 -28.73 -3.43
CA GLN A 7 -16.69 -29.20 -2.77
C GLN A 7 -15.95 -28.08 -2.02
N ILE A 8 -16.40 -26.81 -2.19
CA ILE A 8 -15.79 -25.67 -1.53
C ILE A 8 -16.39 -25.51 -0.12
N PRO A 9 -15.55 -25.38 0.92
CA PRO A 9 -16.06 -25.07 2.26
C PRO A 9 -16.87 -23.77 2.28
N SER A 10 -17.93 -23.71 3.08
CA SER A 10 -18.76 -22.51 3.24
C SER A 10 -18.76 -22.09 4.72
N PRO A 11 -18.54 -20.79 5.04
CA PRO A 11 -18.16 -19.71 4.14
C PRO A 11 -16.65 -19.71 3.83
N CYS A 12 -16.24 -19.31 2.62
CA CYS A 12 -14.83 -19.08 2.33
C CYS A 12 -14.60 -18.13 1.15
N TYR A 13 -13.42 -17.50 1.13
CA TYR A 13 -12.93 -16.78 -0.04
C TYR A 13 -12.22 -17.74 -1.00
N VAL A 14 -12.59 -17.68 -2.26
CA VAL A 14 -11.96 -18.44 -3.34
C VAL A 14 -11.14 -17.50 -4.19
N LEU A 15 -9.84 -17.74 -4.27
CA LEU A 15 -8.93 -17.01 -5.17
C LEU A 15 -8.73 -17.81 -6.46
N GLU A 16 -8.89 -17.16 -7.60
CA GLU A 16 -8.63 -17.73 -8.93
C GLU A 16 -7.21 -17.34 -9.36
N GLU A 17 -6.28 -18.30 -9.33
CA GLU A 17 -4.86 -18.05 -9.61
C GLU A 17 -4.64 -17.45 -11.00
N GLU A 18 -5.37 -17.87 -12.02
CA GLU A 18 -5.26 -17.33 -13.38
C GLU A 18 -5.58 -15.83 -13.43
N LEU A 19 -6.63 -15.40 -12.72
CA LEU A 19 -7.00 -13.99 -12.62
C LEU A 19 -5.96 -13.20 -11.85
N LEU A 20 -5.41 -13.77 -10.77
CA LEU A 20 -4.29 -13.16 -10.03
C LEU A 20 -3.07 -12.98 -10.96
N ARG A 21 -2.68 -14.02 -11.71
CA ARG A 21 -1.55 -13.96 -12.66
C ARG A 21 -1.76 -12.90 -13.75
N ARG A 22 -2.98 -12.74 -14.23
CA ARG A 22 -3.33 -11.66 -15.17
C ARG A 22 -3.05 -10.27 -14.58
N ASN A 23 -3.50 -10.02 -13.36
CA ASN A 23 -3.24 -8.75 -12.66
C ASN A 23 -1.75 -8.54 -12.43
N LEU A 24 -1.04 -9.57 -11.98
CA LEU A 24 0.41 -9.53 -11.75
C LEU A 24 1.21 -9.23 -13.02
N ALA A 25 0.82 -9.82 -14.14
CA ALA A 25 1.43 -9.56 -15.45
C ALA A 25 1.26 -8.08 -15.87
N LEU A 26 0.06 -7.50 -15.66
CA LEU A 26 -0.19 -6.09 -15.92
C LEU A 26 0.67 -5.20 -15.01
N ILE A 27 0.68 -5.47 -13.69
CA ILE A 27 1.49 -4.71 -12.72
C ILE A 27 2.98 -4.75 -13.11
N ARG A 28 3.49 -5.93 -13.45
CA ARG A 28 4.88 -6.09 -13.93
C ARG A 28 5.13 -5.31 -15.21
N SER A 29 4.21 -5.32 -16.17
CA SER A 29 4.37 -4.58 -17.42
C SER A 29 4.44 -3.06 -17.18
N VAL A 30 3.64 -2.52 -16.25
CA VAL A 30 3.70 -1.11 -15.83
C VAL A 30 5.04 -0.79 -15.16
N LYS A 31 5.48 -1.65 -14.23
CA LYS A 31 6.79 -1.54 -13.55
C LYS A 31 7.93 -1.43 -14.56
N GLU A 32 8.00 -2.38 -15.48
CA GLU A 32 9.06 -2.46 -16.49
C GLU A 32 8.99 -1.28 -17.47
N ALA A 33 7.79 -0.97 -17.98
CA ALA A 33 7.60 0.11 -18.94
C ALA A 33 7.90 1.49 -18.35
N ALA A 34 7.51 1.75 -17.10
CA ALA A 34 7.81 3.01 -16.43
C ALA A 34 9.24 3.07 -15.87
N GLY A 35 9.91 1.93 -15.71
CA GLY A 35 11.22 1.83 -15.09
C GLY A 35 11.21 2.21 -13.60
N VAL A 36 10.16 1.82 -12.88
CA VAL A 36 9.94 2.10 -11.45
C VAL A 36 9.87 0.81 -10.64
N ASN A 37 9.95 0.88 -9.33
CA ASN A 37 9.65 -0.24 -8.46
C ASN A 37 8.17 -0.24 -8.06
N ILE A 38 7.55 -1.41 -8.11
CA ILE A 38 6.20 -1.65 -7.57
C ILE A 38 6.33 -2.77 -6.55
N ILE A 39 5.77 -2.56 -5.36
CA ILE A 39 5.82 -3.51 -4.24
C ILE A 39 4.41 -3.72 -3.68
N LEU A 40 4.15 -4.92 -3.14
CA LEU A 40 2.82 -5.28 -2.63
C LEU A 40 2.56 -4.67 -1.25
N ALA A 41 1.45 -3.95 -1.09
CA ALA A 41 1.03 -3.45 0.22
C ALA A 41 0.20 -4.49 0.99
N PHE A 42 0.77 -5.07 2.04
CA PHE A 42 0.11 -6.12 2.84
C PHE A 42 -1.14 -5.66 3.57
N LYS A 43 -1.21 -4.39 3.98
CA LYS A 43 -2.42 -3.82 4.59
C LYS A 43 -3.69 -4.00 3.73
N ALA A 44 -3.55 -4.14 2.42
CA ALA A 44 -4.66 -4.34 1.50
C ALA A 44 -4.76 -5.78 0.99
N TYR A 45 -3.66 -6.52 0.94
CA TYR A 45 -3.66 -7.91 0.51
C TYR A 45 -2.49 -8.68 1.12
N ALA A 46 -2.78 -9.58 2.05
CA ALA A 46 -1.80 -10.38 2.78
C ALA A 46 -2.13 -11.88 2.79
N LEU A 47 -2.78 -12.39 1.74
CA LEU A 47 -3.04 -13.81 1.58
C LEU A 47 -1.74 -14.56 1.28
N TRP A 48 -1.00 -14.93 2.33
CA TRP A 48 0.35 -15.48 2.25
C TRP A 48 0.46 -16.76 1.41
N LYS A 49 -0.60 -17.57 1.33
CA LYS A 49 -0.64 -18.75 0.45
C LYS A 49 -0.47 -18.42 -1.03
N SER A 50 -0.77 -17.19 -1.45
CA SER A 50 -0.57 -16.73 -2.83
C SER A 50 0.81 -16.11 -3.09
N PHE A 51 1.63 -15.89 -2.05
CA PHE A 51 2.94 -15.26 -2.21
C PHE A 51 3.92 -16.03 -3.13
N PRO A 52 3.93 -17.36 -3.20
CA PRO A 52 4.75 -18.04 -4.19
C PRO A 52 4.47 -17.60 -5.63
N VAL A 53 3.19 -17.37 -5.98
CA VAL A 53 2.79 -16.87 -7.29
C VAL A 53 3.16 -15.39 -7.45
N ILE A 54 2.92 -14.57 -6.43
CA ILE A 54 3.22 -13.13 -6.47
C ILE A 54 4.71 -12.88 -6.68
N ARG A 55 5.58 -13.63 -6.00
CA ARG A 55 7.05 -13.49 -6.09
C ARG A 55 7.61 -13.69 -7.49
N GLU A 56 6.93 -14.46 -8.34
CA GLU A 56 7.33 -14.64 -9.75
C GLU A 56 7.30 -13.31 -10.54
N TYR A 57 6.54 -12.34 -10.07
CA TYR A 57 6.30 -11.04 -10.73
C TYR A 57 6.84 -9.87 -9.91
N ILE A 58 6.50 -9.84 -8.63
CA ILE A 58 6.78 -8.74 -7.70
C ILE A 58 7.35 -9.35 -6.40
N PRO A 59 8.67 -9.30 -6.18
CA PRO A 59 9.31 -10.01 -5.07
C PRO A 59 9.33 -9.23 -3.74
N HIS A 60 8.92 -7.96 -3.73
CA HIS A 60 9.01 -7.09 -2.56
C HIS A 60 7.63 -6.64 -2.07
N SER A 61 7.58 -6.27 -0.79
CA SER A 61 6.34 -5.84 -0.13
C SER A 61 6.57 -4.72 0.86
N THR A 62 5.48 -4.03 1.22
CA THR A 62 5.47 -3.08 2.32
C THR A 62 4.81 -3.69 3.55
N ALA A 63 5.20 -3.20 4.73
CA ALA A 63 4.64 -3.58 6.01
C ALA A 63 4.19 -2.34 6.80
N SER A 64 3.04 -2.47 7.49
CA SER A 64 2.49 -1.43 8.36
C SER A 64 2.55 -1.81 9.85
N SER A 65 3.10 -2.97 10.16
CA SER A 65 3.22 -3.49 11.52
C SER A 65 4.39 -4.48 11.64
N ILE A 66 4.75 -4.80 12.88
CA ILE A 66 5.73 -5.85 13.19
C ILE A 66 5.33 -7.20 12.59
N HIS A 67 4.03 -7.53 12.58
CA HIS A 67 3.51 -8.79 12.05
C HIS A 67 3.65 -8.86 10.54
N GLU A 68 3.36 -7.76 9.84
CA GLU A 68 3.54 -7.69 8.40
C GLU A 68 5.03 -7.68 8.00
N ALA A 69 5.91 -7.00 8.75
CA ALA A 69 7.34 -7.03 8.50
C ALA A 69 7.92 -8.45 8.64
N ARG A 70 7.47 -9.18 9.66
CA ARG A 70 7.80 -10.59 9.84
C ARG A 70 7.25 -11.45 8.70
N LEU A 71 5.99 -11.24 8.31
CA LEU A 71 5.35 -11.95 7.21
C LEU A 71 6.10 -11.75 5.88
N ALA A 72 6.56 -10.51 5.61
CA ALA A 72 7.38 -10.21 4.44
C ALA A 72 8.68 -11.02 4.44
N PHE A 73 9.36 -11.08 5.54
CA PHE A 73 10.63 -11.78 5.66
C PHE A 73 10.47 -13.31 5.59
N GLU A 74 9.50 -13.86 6.34
CA GLU A 74 9.32 -15.31 6.47
C GLU A 74 8.59 -15.93 5.27
N GLU A 75 7.55 -15.29 4.75
CA GLU A 75 6.68 -15.87 3.73
C GLU A 75 6.87 -15.24 2.33
N MET A 76 7.11 -13.92 2.25
CA MET A 76 7.44 -13.28 0.97
C MET A 76 8.91 -13.47 0.59
N GLY A 77 9.78 -13.79 1.57
CA GLY A 77 11.20 -14.08 1.36
C GLY A 77 12.05 -12.85 1.06
N SER A 78 11.60 -11.65 1.43
CA SER A 78 12.35 -10.40 1.29
C SER A 78 12.10 -9.46 2.47
N PRO A 79 13.09 -8.64 2.88
CA PRO A 79 12.88 -7.61 3.88
C PRO A 79 11.85 -6.57 3.40
N ALA A 80 11.03 -6.09 4.32
CA ALA A 80 9.94 -5.15 4.01
C ALA A 80 10.41 -3.71 3.82
N HIS A 81 9.63 -2.93 3.08
CA HIS A 81 9.56 -1.48 3.22
C HIS A 81 8.53 -1.20 4.32
N THR A 82 8.98 -0.76 5.49
CA THR A 82 8.10 -0.62 6.65
C THR A 82 7.75 0.83 6.92
N TYR A 83 6.46 1.10 7.05
CA TYR A 83 5.94 2.37 7.52
C TYR A 83 4.84 2.13 8.57
N SER A 84 4.95 2.82 9.69
CA SER A 84 3.88 2.92 10.70
C SER A 84 3.79 4.36 11.23
N PRO A 85 2.58 4.88 11.50
CA PRO A 85 2.43 6.19 12.12
C PRO A 85 3.14 6.32 13.47
N ALA A 86 3.33 5.19 14.16
CA ALA A 86 4.07 5.15 15.42
C ALA A 86 4.82 3.81 15.56
N TYR A 87 6.06 3.89 16.04
CA TYR A 87 6.84 2.73 16.47
C TYR A 87 6.95 2.71 17.99
N THR A 88 7.01 1.51 18.58
CA THR A 88 7.29 1.34 20.01
C THR A 88 8.72 0.87 20.22
N GLU A 89 9.32 1.20 21.38
CA GLU A 89 10.65 0.72 21.74
C GLU A 89 10.73 -0.81 21.76
N ARG A 90 9.64 -1.46 22.16
CA ARG A 90 9.54 -2.91 22.21
C ARG A 90 9.64 -3.55 20.82
N ASP A 91 8.94 -2.97 19.84
CA ASP A 91 8.75 -3.60 18.53
C ASP A 91 9.81 -3.18 17.51
N PHE A 92 10.44 -2.00 17.71
CA PHE A 92 11.36 -1.42 16.74
C PHE A 92 12.58 -2.29 16.42
N PRO A 93 13.23 -2.97 17.39
CA PRO A 93 14.34 -3.87 17.08
C PRO A 93 13.96 -5.02 16.14
N THR A 94 12.74 -5.52 16.28
CA THR A 94 12.23 -6.58 15.40
C THR A 94 11.86 -6.03 14.01
N ILE A 95 11.28 -4.83 13.95
CA ILE A 95 11.01 -4.13 12.69
C ILE A 95 12.33 -3.88 11.95
N LEU A 96 13.33 -3.37 12.64
CA LEU A 96 14.67 -3.13 12.09
C LEU A 96 15.27 -4.40 11.46
N LYS A 97 15.13 -5.53 12.15
CA LYS A 97 15.63 -6.83 11.67
C LYS A 97 14.98 -7.28 10.36
N TYR A 98 13.68 -7.02 10.17
CA TYR A 98 12.91 -7.54 9.04
C TYR A 98 12.66 -6.52 7.92
N SER A 99 13.25 -5.32 8.04
CA SER A 99 13.06 -4.25 7.05
C SER A 99 14.33 -3.99 6.24
N SER A 100 14.16 -3.56 5.00
CA SER A 100 15.20 -2.95 4.15
C SER A 100 15.07 -1.43 4.12
N HIS A 101 13.85 -0.93 4.28
CA HIS A 101 13.52 0.48 4.33
C HIS A 101 12.60 0.73 5.53
N ILE A 102 12.84 1.81 6.24
CA ILE A 102 11.97 2.27 7.34
C ILE A 102 11.62 3.73 7.11
N THR A 103 10.32 4.00 7.02
CA THR A 103 9.79 5.36 6.90
C THR A 103 9.26 5.82 8.25
N PHE A 104 9.73 6.98 8.71
CA PHE A 104 9.29 7.62 9.93
C PHE A 104 8.22 8.67 9.64
N ASN A 105 7.24 8.75 10.52
CA ASN A 105 6.08 9.62 10.33
C ASN A 105 6.34 11.07 10.76
N SER A 106 7.34 11.31 11.60
CA SER A 106 7.70 12.62 12.14
C SER A 106 9.21 12.73 12.44
N LEU A 107 9.72 13.95 12.56
CA LEU A 107 11.09 14.19 12.96
C LEU A 107 11.39 13.62 14.36
N THR A 108 10.49 13.81 15.31
CA THR A 108 10.63 13.27 16.67
C THR A 108 10.70 11.75 16.68
N GLN A 109 9.95 11.08 15.80
CA GLN A 109 10.05 9.62 15.66
C GLN A 109 11.40 9.22 15.04
N PHE A 110 11.86 9.94 14.01
CA PHE A 110 13.18 9.71 13.43
C PHE A 110 14.29 9.90 14.45
N GLU A 111 14.34 11.02 15.15
CA GLU A 111 15.34 11.33 16.18
C GLU A 111 15.40 10.27 17.29
N ARG A 112 14.23 9.76 17.68
CA ARG A 112 14.11 8.74 18.72
C ARG A 112 14.70 7.39 18.30
N PHE A 113 14.46 6.96 17.07
CA PHE A 113 14.78 5.61 16.63
C PHE A 113 16.02 5.51 15.72
N TYR A 114 16.45 6.59 15.09
CA TYR A 114 17.62 6.59 14.22
C TYR A 114 18.92 6.14 14.92
N PRO A 115 19.17 6.45 16.21
CA PRO A 115 20.33 5.90 16.91
C PRO A 115 20.40 4.37 16.94
N GLN A 116 19.25 3.69 16.95
CA GLN A 116 19.20 2.23 16.87
C GLN A 116 19.56 1.73 15.45
N VAL A 117 19.19 2.47 14.40
CA VAL A 117 19.59 2.16 13.01
C VAL A 117 21.11 2.29 12.86
N VAL A 118 21.69 3.35 13.41
CA VAL A 118 23.15 3.56 13.40
C VAL A 118 23.88 2.43 14.14
N ALA A 119 23.39 2.05 15.32
CA ALA A 119 23.95 0.95 16.13
C ALA A 119 23.85 -0.41 15.41
N ASP A 120 22.85 -0.60 14.54
CA ASP A 120 22.69 -1.80 13.71
C ASP A 120 23.54 -1.76 12.40
N GLY A 121 24.41 -0.76 12.25
CA GLY A 121 25.31 -0.59 11.10
C GLY A 121 24.67 0.01 9.85
N ASN A 122 23.59 0.76 10.00
CA ASN A 122 22.86 1.41 8.88
C ASN A 122 22.46 0.46 7.74
N ARG A 123 22.07 -0.76 8.07
CA ARG A 123 21.63 -1.76 7.08
C ARG A 123 20.28 -1.41 6.43
N VAL A 124 19.53 -0.52 7.05
CA VAL A 124 18.19 -0.10 6.64
C VAL A 124 18.25 1.31 6.09
N SER A 125 17.66 1.53 4.93
CA SER A 125 17.49 2.86 4.36
C SER A 125 16.35 3.61 5.06
N CYS A 126 16.63 4.79 5.59
CA CYS A 126 15.68 5.60 6.33
C CYS A 126 15.00 6.65 5.45
N GLY A 127 13.69 6.81 5.63
CA GLY A 127 12.94 7.86 4.98
C GLY A 127 11.97 8.58 5.92
N LEU A 128 11.44 9.68 5.44
CA LEU A 128 10.40 10.46 6.12
C LEU A 128 9.11 10.46 5.31
N ARG A 129 7.98 10.29 5.99
CA ARG A 129 6.69 10.53 5.38
C ARG A 129 6.42 12.03 5.31
N ILE A 130 6.17 12.54 4.11
CA ILE A 130 5.77 13.92 3.87
C ILE A 130 4.26 14.02 3.67
N ASN A 131 3.69 15.17 4.06
CA ASN A 131 2.31 15.53 3.80
C ASN A 131 2.29 16.69 2.79
N PRO A 132 1.91 16.44 1.52
CA PRO A 132 1.82 17.50 0.53
C PRO A 132 0.61 18.42 0.71
N GLU A 133 -0.18 18.22 1.77
CA GLU A 133 -1.41 18.98 2.07
C GLU A 133 -2.39 19.02 0.88
N TYR A 134 -2.40 17.91 0.13
CA TYR A 134 -3.27 17.71 -1.02
C TYR A 134 -3.65 16.24 -1.16
N SER A 135 -4.91 15.98 -1.37
CA SER A 135 -5.47 14.67 -1.69
C SER A 135 -6.81 14.85 -2.40
N GLU A 136 -7.10 13.99 -3.37
CA GLU A 136 -8.40 13.91 -4.07
C GLU A 136 -9.45 13.10 -3.28
N VAL A 137 -9.13 12.64 -2.07
CA VAL A 137 -10.07 11.95 -1.20
C VAL A 137 -11.09 12.94 -0.65
N GLU A 138 -12.35 12.80 -1.06
CA GLU A 138 -13.43 13.74 -0.76
C GLU A 138 -13.83 13.75 0.72
N THR A 139 -13.79 12.59 1.38
CA THR A 139 -14.22 12.45 2.77
C THR A 139 -13.06 12.75 3.71
N ASP A 140 -13.18 13.81 4.51
CA ASP A 140 -12.12 14.25 5.45
C ASP A 140 -11.65 13.14 6.40
N LEU A 141 -12.54 12.25 6.82
CA LEU A 141 -12.19 11.12 7.69
C LEU A 141 -11.12 10.19 7.07
N TYR A 142 -11.15 10.05 5.76
CA TYR A 142 -10.21 9.20 5.00
C TYR A 142 -9.12 10.00 4.28
N ASN A 143 -9.23 11.34 4.32
CA ASN A 143 -8.25 12.21 3.68
C ASN A 143 -6.99 12.31 4.54
N PRO A 144 -5.86 11.71 4.11
CA PRO A 144 -4.61 11.73 4.87
C PRO A 144 -3.97 13.11 4.94
N CYS A 145 -4.44 14.05 4.14
CA CYS A 145 -3.96 15.44 4.06
C CYS A 145 -4.97 16.46 4.63
N ALA A 146 -6.05 16.01 5.28
CA ALA A 146 -6.99 16.90 5.94
C ALA A 146 -6.28 17.78 6.99
N PRO A 147 -6.76 19.01 7.25
CA PRO A 147 -6.21 19.86 8.30
C PRO A 147 -6.16 19.13 9.65
N GLY A 148 -4.99 19.14 10.30
CA GLY A 148 -4.77 18.41 11.55
C GLY A 148 -4.49 16.91 11.39
N SER A 149 -4.30 16.39 10.18
CA SER A 149 -3.88 15.01 9.96
C SER A 149 -2.59 14.70 10.71
N ARG A 150 -2.55 13.54 11.37
CA ARG A 150 -1.36 13.03 12.04
C ARG A 150 -0.33 12.39 11.10
N LEU A 151 -0.62 12.35 9.79
CA LEU A 151 0.13 11.56 8.82
C LEU A 151 1.11 12.42 8.02
N GLY A 152 2.40 12.25 8.32
CA GLY A 152 3.49 12.89 7.60
C GLY A 152 3.80 14.32 8.06
N ILE A 153 4.88 14.84 7.54
CA ILE A 153 5.49 16.13 7.88
C ILE A 153 5.13 17.13 6.78
N THR A 154 4.63 18.30 7.14
CA THR A 154 4.33 19.41 6.21
C THR A 154 5.63 20.14 5.80
N ALA A 155 5.59 20.85 4.69
CA ALA A 155 6.79 21.46 4.11
C ALA A 155 7.43 22.53 5.01
N ASP A 156 6.61 23.29 5.75
CA ASP A 156 7.06 24.30 6.71
C ASP A 156 7.89 23.71 7.86
N LYS A 157 7.72 22.40 8.16
CA LYS A 157 8.42 21.68 9.21
C LYS A 157 9.59 20.84 8.69
N LEU A 158 9.81 20.80 7.38
CA LEU A 158 10.90 20.05 6.76
C LEU A 158 11.63 20.92 5.72
N PRO A 159 12.31 22.00 6.14
CA PRO A 159 13.05 22.87 5.22
C PRO A 159 14.30 22.19 4.66
N GLU A 160 14.87 21.22 5.38
CA GLU A 160 16.04 20.43 4.98
C GLU A 160 15.94 19.00 5.50
N LEU A 161 16.69 18.08 4.91
CA LEU A 161 16.72 16.69 5.32
C LEU A 161 17.67 16.48 6.51
N PRO A 162 17.22 15.81 7.59
CA PRO A 162 18.13 15.35 8.63
C PRO A 162 19.19 14.40 8.08
N GLN A 163 20.38 14.44 8.66
CA GLN A 163 21.45 13.49 8.32
C GLN A 163 20.97 12.04 8.51
N GLY A 164 21.19 11.20 7.52
CA GLY A 164 20.78 9.79 7.52
C GLY A 164 19.42 9.52 6.89
N VAL A 165 18.68 10.54 6.49
CA VAL A 165 17.47 10.39 5.66
C VAL A 165 17.89 10.21 4.21
N GLU A 166 17.49 9.10 3.61
CA GLU A 166 17.80 8.73 2.23
C GLU A 166 16.60 8.78 1.30
N GLY A 167 15.39 8.88 1.83
CA GLY A 167 14.20 8.87 1.01
C GLY A 167 13.02 9.63 1.60
N LEU A 168 12.04 9.88 0.74
CA LEU A 168 10.75 10.45 1.12
C LEU A 168 9.63 9.50 0.72
N HIS A 169 8.54 9.56 1.46
CA HIS A 169 7.33 8.78 1.21
C HIS A 169 6.10 9.67 1.38
N PHE A 170 5.15 9.53 0.49
CA PHE A 170 3.79 10.03 0.69
C PHE A 170 2.76 8.95 0.38
N HIS A 171 1.59 9.06 0.99
CA HIS A 171 0.47 8.17 0.71
C HIS A 171 -0.82 8.96 0.87
N THR A 172 -1.35 9.46 -0.24
CA THR A 172 -2.43 10.43 -0.31
C THR A 172 -3.56 10.01 -1.23
N LEU A 173 -3.43 8.84 -1.86
CA LEU A 173 -4.38 8.29 -2.80
C LEU A 173 -5.12 7.10 -2.21
N CYS A 174 -6.38 6.92 -2.59
CA CYS A 174 -7.20 5.76 -2.26
C CYS A 174 -8.12 5.43 -3.43
N GLU A 175 -7.95 4.25 -4.05
CA GLU A 175 -8.68 3.80 -5.25
C GLU A 175 -8.70 4.84 -6.39
N SER A 176 -7.62 5.58 -6.50
CA SER A 176 -7.46 6.76 -7.34
C SER A 176 -6.99 6.42 -8.76
N THR A 177 -7.02 7.41 -9.63
CA THR A 177 -6.57 7.35 -11.00
C THR A 177 -5.13 7.83 -11.16
N SER A 178 -4.56 7.64 -12.35
CA SER A 178 -3.25 8.20 -12.71
C SER A 178 -3.26 9.74 -12.79
N TYR A 179 -4.41 10.33 -13.10
CA TYR A 179 -4.60 11.79 -13.12
C TYR A 179 -4.59 12.40 -11.71
N ASP A 180 -5.07 11.67 -10.71
CA ASP A 180 -5.00 12.11 -9.31
C ASP A 180 -3.56 12.06 -8.80
N LEU A 181 -2.78 11.06 -9.25
CA LEU A 181 -1.34 11.03 -8.98
C LEU A 181 -0.62 12.23 -9.63
N GLU A 182 -0.96 12.60 -10.87
CA GLU A 182 -0.37 13.75 -11.56
C GLU A 182 -0.55 15.03 -10.76
N LYS A 183 -1.77 15.31 -10.28
CA LYS A 183 -2.05 16.47 -9.44
C LYS A 183 -1.28 16.42 -8.12
N THR A 184 -1.22 15.23 -7.50
CA THR A 184 -0.46 15.02 -6.25
C THR A 184 1.02 15.28 -6.46
N LEU A 185 1.63 14.78 -7.54
CA LEU A 185 3.03 15.01 -7.86
C LEU A 185 3.36 16.48 -8.08
N ALA A 186 2.46 17.23 -8.71
CA ALA A 186 2.63 18.68 -8.86
C ALA A 186 2.73 19.38 -7.49
N GLN A 187 1.93 18.95 -6.49
CA GLN A 187 2.03 19.49 -5.13
C GLN A 187 3.31 19.03 -4.41
N VAL A 188 3.73 17.79 -4.60
CA VAL A 188 5.00 17.29 -4.05
C VAL A 188 6.18 18.06 -4.63
N GLU A 189 6.24 18.26 -5.95
CA GLU A 189 7.31 19.05 -6.59
C GLU A 189 7.29 20.51 -6.13
N ASN A 190 6.10 21.13 -5.99
CA ASN A 190 5.97 22.51 -5.54
C ASN A 190 6.44 22.71 -4.08
N ARG A 191 6.11 21.80 -3.17
CA ARG A 191 6.35 21.96 -1.74
C ARG A 191 7.68 21.34 -1.28
N PHE A 192 8.08 20.22 -1.88
CA PHE A 192 9.25 19.43 -1.48
C PHE A 192 10.28 19.25 -2.59
N GLY A 193 10.11 19.93 -3.74
CA GLY A 193 10.99 19.79 -4.90
C GLY A 193 12.46 20.08 -4.60
N HIS A 194 12.71 21.01 -3.66
CA HIS A 194 14.08 21.34 -3.22
C HIS A 194 14.78 20.18 -2.48
N LEU A 195 14.04 19.22 -1.94
CA LEU A 195 14.58 18.05 -1.24
C LEU A 195 14.86 16.88 -2.20
N LEU A 196 14.15 16.79 -3.33
CA LEU A 196 14.23 15.65 -4.25
C LEU A 196 15.65 15.37 -4.79
N PRO A 197 16.50 16.37 -5.09
CA PRO A 197 17.89 16.13 -5.50
C PRO A 197 18.78 15.51 -4.42
N HIS A 198 18.34 15.49 -3.17
CA HIS A 198 19.13 15.07 -2.01
C HIS A 198 18.71 13.69 -1.47
N ILE A 199 17.75 13.02 -2.12
CA ILE A 199 17.28 11.70 -1.73
C ILE A 199 17.61 10.65 -2.80
N LYS A 200 17.68 9.39 -2.38
CA LYS A 200 17.92 8.23 -3.26
C LYS A 200 16.62 7.67 -3.81
N TRP A 201 15.53 7.71 -3.02
CA TRP A 201 14.24 7.14 -3.40
C TRP A 201 13.06 8.02 -2.97
N LEU A 202 12.01 7.98 -3.78
CA LEU A 202 10.69 8.54 -3.48
C LEU A 202 9.65 7.43 -3.56
N ASN A 203 9.02 7.14 -2.44
CA ASN A 203 7.90 6.21 -2.37
C ASN A 203 6.59 6.99 -2.45
N MET A 204 5.82 6.74 -3.50
CA MET A 204 4.57 7.45 -3.79
C MET A 204 3.34 6.79 -3.15
N GLY A 205 3.56 5.77 -2.32
CA GLY A 205 2.49 5.08 -1.60
C GLY A 205 1.59 4.21 -2.49
N GLY A 206 0.44 3.88 -1.96
CA GLY A 206 -0.59 3.07 -2.62
C GLY A 206 -1.74 3.90 -3.18
N GLY A 207 -2.88 3.23 -3.41
CA GLY A 207 -4.07 3.84 -3.97
C GLY A 207 -4.17 3.74 -5.50
N HIS A 208 -3.16 3.16 -6.16
CA HIS A 208 -3.10 2.97 -7.61
C HIS A 208 -3.84 1.71 -8.02
N LEU A 209 -5.11 1.82 -8.39
CA LEU A 209 -5.93 0.66 -8.79
C LEU A 209 -5.76 0.34 -10.29
N MET A 210 -4.51 0.14 -10.71
CA MET A 210 -4.12 0.01 -12.12
C MET A 210 -4.68 -1.22 -12.85
N THR A 211 -5.21 -2.19 -12.12
CA THR A 211 -5.86 -3.39 -12.68
C THR A 211 -7.37 -3.22 -12.88
N ARG A 212 -7.93 -2.09 -12.46
CA ARG A 212 -9.31 -1.72 -12.75
C ARG A 212 -9.45 -1.40 -14.25
N LYS A 213 -10.53 -1.87 -14.86
CA LYS A 213 -10.74 -1.82 -16.32
C LYS A 213 -10.67 -0.41 -16.93
N ASP A 214 -11.10 0.59 -16.19
CA ASP A 214 -11.14 2.01 -16.61
C ASP A 214 -9.88 2.80 -16.22
N TYR A 215 -8.84 2.14 -15.67
CA TYR A 215 -7.61 2.81 -15.28
C TYR A 215 -6.68 3.04 -16.48
N ASP A 216 -6.24 4.29 -16.67
CA ASP A 216 -5.32 4.65 -17.75
C ASP A 216 -3.86 4.33 -17.37
N THR A 217 -3.44 3.11 -17.68
CA THR A 217 -2.07 2.65 -17.45
C THR A 217 -1.05 3.32 -18.37
N ALA A 218 -1.46 3.73 -19.58
CA ALA A 218 -0.58 4.43 -20.51
C ALA A 218 -0.23 5.83 -19.97
N HIS A 219 -1.23 6.53 -19.44
CA HIS A 219 -1.00 7.82 -18.78
C HIS A 219 -0.09 7.64 -17.55
N LEU A 220 -0.33 6.64 -16.70
CA LEU A 220 0.55 6.35 -15.55
C LEU A 220 2.01 6.16 -15.97
N ILE A 221 2.26 5.33 -16.99
CA ILE A 221 3.62 5.05 -17.48
C ILE A 221 4.29 6.33 -17.97
N ASN A 222 3.58 7.15 -18.76
CA ASN A 222 4.12 8.41 -19.30
C ASN A 222 4.39 9.42 -18.19
N LEU A 223 3.49 9.54 -17.21
CA LEU A 223 3.65 10.40 -16.04
C LEU A 223 4.91 10.04 -15.24
N LEU A 224 5.08 8.75 -14.92
CA LEU A 224 6.22 8.27 -14.16
C LEU A 224 7.55 8.43 -14.92
N ARG A 225 7.56 8.17 -16.24
CA ARG A 225 8.72 8.43 -17.09
C ARG A 225 9.10 9.90 -17.12
N GLY A 226 8.12 10.79 -17.30
CA GLY A 226 8.33 12.23 -17.29
C GLY A 226 8.85 12.72 -15.93
N PHE A 227 8.34 12.19 -14.83
CA PHE A 227 8.83 12.52 -13.50
C PHE A 227 10.30 12.06 -13.31
N LYS A 228 10.65 10.84 -13.72
CA LYS A 228 12.04 10.34 -13.69
C LYS A 228 13.00 11.16 -14.55
N GLN A 229 12.54 11.66 -15.69
CA GLN A 229 13.37 12.53 -16.54
C GLN A 229 13.70 13.87 -15.87
N ARG A 230 12.75 14.42 -15.08
CA ARG A 230 12.98 15.64 -14.30
C ARG A 230 13.86 15.39 -13.05
N HIS A 231 13.86 14.17 -12.53
CA HIS A 231 14.61 13.77 -11.32
C HIS A 231 15.51 12.57 -11.62
N PRO A 232 16.59 12.77 -12.42
CA PRO A 232 17.47 11.66 -12.81
C PRO A 232 18.18 11.07 -11.61
N GLY A 233 18.27 9.73 -11.57
CA GLY A 233 18.89 8.99 -10.46
C GLY A 233 17.95 8.70 -9.28
N LEU A 234 16.76 9.32 -9.24
CA LEU A 234 15.78 9.07 -8.19
C LEU A 234 15.06 7.73 -8.45
N GLU A 235 15.12 6.83 -7.48
CA GLU A 235 14.34 5.60 -7.47
C GLU A 235 12.88 5.92 -7.11
N ILE A 236 11.92 5.45 -7.93
CA ILE A 236 10.50 5.62 -7.69
C ILE A 236 9.89 4.30 -7.25
N ILE A 237 9.09 4.34 -6.18
CA ILE A 237 8.44 3.18 -5.61
C ILE A 237 6.93 3.45 -5.51
N LEU A 238 6.11 2.49 -5.94
CA LEU A 238 4.66 2.47 -5.76
C LEU A 238 4.27 1.28 -4.87
N GLU A 239 3.25 1.47 -4.03
CA GLU A 239 2.74 0.48 -3.07
C GLU A 239 1.28 0.11 -3.31
N PRO A 240 0.84 -0.30 -4.51
CA PRO A 240 -0.52 -0.78 -4.68
C PRO A 240 -0.75 -2.03 -3.84
N GLY A 241 -1.97 -2.18 -3.34
CA GLY A 241 -2.38 -3.40 -2.63
C GLY A 241 -3.60 -4.02 -3.29
N SER A 242 -4.74 -3.33 -3.27
CA SER A 242 -6.00 -3.79 -3.87
C SER A 242 -5.87 -4.17 -5.34
N ALA A 243 -4.99 -3.50 -6.09
CA ALA A 243 -4.74 -3.79 -7.50
C ALA A 243 -4.26 -5.24 -7.75
N PHE A 244 -3.57 -5.85 -6.81
CA PHE A 244 -3.10 -7.23 -6.94
C PHE A 244 -4.26 -8.22 -6.99
N ALA A 245 -5.22 -8.09 -6.07
CA ALA A 245 -6.34 -9.00 -5.92
C ALA A 245 -7.66 -8.48 -6.53
N TRP A 246 -7.62 -7.38 -7.28
CA TRP A 246 -8.82 -6.81 -7.89
C TRP A 246 -9.52 -7.79 -8.81
N GLN A 247 -10.76 -8.17 -8.44
CA GLN A 247 -11.58 -9.12 -9.20
C GLN A 247 -10.89 -10.47 -9.49
N THR A 248 -10.14 -11.00 -8.52
CA THR A 248 -9.44 -12.27 -8.64
C THR A 248 -10.09 -13.40 -7.86
N GLY A 249 -11.25 -13.16 -7.26
CA GLY A 249 -11.92 -14.19 -6.47
C GLY A 249 -13.33 -13.81 -6.07
N THR A 250 -13.96 -14.73 -5.34
CA THR A 250 -15.34 -14.62 -4.88
C THR A 250 -15.46 -15.07 -3.43
N LEU A 251 -16.48 -14.57 -2.73
CA LEU A 251 -16.91 -15.09 -1.45
C LEU A 251 -18.00 -16.13 -1.69
N VAL A 252 -17.76 -17.36 -1.27
CA VAL A 252 -18.74 -18.46 -1.31
C VAL A 252 -19.43 -18.54 0.03
N SER A 253 -20.76 -18.61 0.03
CA SER A 253 -21.57 -18.80 1.24
C SER A 253 -22.80 -19.64 0.95
N THR A 254 -23.37 -20.22 2.01
CA THR A 254 -24.58 -21.07 1.94
C THR A 254 -25.79 -20.31 2.48
N ILE A 255 -26.93 -20.40 1.77
CA ILE A 255 -28.22 -19.94 2.30
C ILE A 255 -28.66 -20.98 3.33
N VAL A 256 -28.74 -20.59 4.60
CA VAL A 256 -29.13 -21.47 5.72
C VAL A 256 -30.61 -21.37 6.03
N ASP A 257 -31.25 -20.24 5.66
CA ASP A 257 -32.69 -20.06 5.83
C ASP A 257 -33.23 -18.98 4.88
N ILE A 258 -34.54 -18.98 4.65
CA ILE A 258 -35.25 -17.92 3.90
C ILE A 258 -36.45 -17.49 4.73
N VAL A 259 -36.45 -16.23 5.13
CA VAL A 259 -37.58 -15.61 5.87
C VAL A 259 -38.38 -14.75 4.90
N GLU A 260 -39.72 -14.88 4.96
CA GLU A 260 -40.63 -14.04 4.18
C GLU A 260 -41.52 -13.19 5.09
N ASN A 261 -41.42 -11.86 4.96
CA ASN A 261 -42.29 -10.90 5.65
C ASN A 261 -42.80 -9.86 4.65
N HIS A 262 -44.08 -9.60 4.67
CA HIS A 262 -44.75 -8.62 3.78
C HIS A 262 -44.43 -8.83 2.27
N GLY A 263 -44.27 -10.09 1.85
CA GLY A 263 -43.95 -10.44 0.45
C GLY A 263 -42.45 -10.24 0.09
N ILE A 264 -41.59 -9.85 1.03
CA ILE A 264 -40.15 -9.71 0.84
C ILE A 264 -39.47 -10.97 1.38
N LYS A 265 -38.74 -11.66 0.49
CA LYS A 265 -37.91 -12.83 0.85
C LYS A 265 -36.49 -12.38 1.16
N THR A 266 -36.03 -12.72 2.35
CA THR A 266 -34.67 -12.42 2.83
C THR A 266 -33.92 -13.73 3.06
N ALA A 267 -32.80 -13.91 2.36
CA ALA A 267 -31.90 -15.04 2.57
C ALA A 267 -31.00 -14.78 3.79
N ILE A 268 -30.92 -15.75 4.68
CA ILE A 268 -29.97 -15.77 5.79
C ILE A 268 -28.80 -16.65 5.36
N LEU A 269 -27.59 -16.08 5.44
CA LEU A 269 -26.35 -16.73 5.02
C LEU A 269 -25.55 -17.21 6.23
N ASP A 270 -24.70 -18.20 6.03
CA ASP A 270 -23.73 -18.67 7.04
C ASP A 270 -22.52 -17.70 7.19
N LEU A 271 -22.77 -16.40 7.00
CA LEU A 271 -21.78 -15.32 7.08
C LEU A 271 -21.93 -14.51 8.38
N SER A 272 -20.81 -13.92 8.81
CA SER A 272 -20.79 -12.84 9.79
C SER A 272 -20.03 -11.63 9.23
N LEU A 273 -20.07 -10.50 9.91
CA LEU A 273 -19.37 -9.26 9.48
C LEU A 273 -17.88 -9.47 9.24
N ILE A 274 -17.23 -10.38 9.97
CA ILE A 274 -15.82 -10.70 9.76
C ILE A 274 -15.54 -11.36 8.39
N HIS A 275 -16.56 -11.88 7.70
CA HIS A 275 -16.40 -12.51 6.40
C HIS A 275 -16.63 -11.53 5.23
N ILE A 276 -17.33 -10.41 5.44
CA ILE A 276 -17.82 -9.56 4.34
C ILE A 276 -17.28 -8.13 4.37
N SER A 277 -16.69 -7.68 5.46
CA SER A 277 -16.12 -6.33 5.54
C SER A 277 -14.94 -6.26 6.50
N GLU A 278 -14.09 -5.28 6.27
CA GLU A 278 -13.08 -4.94 7.27
C GLU A 278 -13.79 -4.35 8.50
N PRO A 279 -13.56 -4.88 9.71
CA PRO A 279 -14.25 -4.44 10.92
C PRO A 279 -13.93 -2.99 11.32
N THR A 280 -13.02 -2.34 10.62
CA THR A 280 -12.57 -0.95 10.87
C THR A 280 -13.25 0.09 9.98
N ARG A 281 -14.04 -0.31 8.99
CA ARG A 281 -14.81 0.63 8.16
C ARG A 281 -16.17 0.91 8.81
N LEU A 282 -16.30 2.07 9.44
CA LEU A 282 -17.53 2.54 10.11
C LEU A 282 -18.69 2.79 9.13
N ASP A 283 -18.42 3.03 7.85
CA ASP A 283 -19.39 3.27 6.80
C ASP A 283 -20.17 2.02 6.34
N VAL A 284 -19.75 0.84 6.77
CA VAL A 284 -20.42 -0.44 6.44
C VAL A 284 -21.33 -0.94 7.57
N ILE A 285 -21.36 -0.24 8.71
CA ILE A 285 -22.14 -0.62 9.91
C ILE A 285 -23.42 0.22 10.05
N SER A 286 -23.81 0.99 9.06
CA SER A 286 -25.07 1.75 9.06
C SER A 286 -26.21 0.99 8.40
#